data_75fac6411b39e9690c2b149624a0efbc
#
_entry.id   75fac6411b39e9690c2b149624a0efbc
#
_cell.length_a   1.000
_cell.length_b   1.000
_cell.length_c   1.000
_cell.angle_alpha   90.00
_cell.angle_beta   90.00
_cell.angle_gamma   90.00
#
_symmetry.space_group_name_H-M   'P 1'
#
loop_
_entity.id
_entity.type
_entity.pdbx_description
1 polymer ?
#
loop_
_entity_poly.entity_id
_entity_poly.type
_entity_poly.pdbx_seq_one_letter_code
_entity_poly.pdbx_strand_id
1 'polypeptide(L)'
;MPSVTSFLLELLTMTRLPGLLIVFFSCSPLDAHPNDGIPTDRLPAAPLPRIVVPAIPNMPLTNLQPAKPMFEACRYHYPVSTTSKDCQAFLDQSLGMYYSYVWIEAARAAETALSYDPDCAYAWLALHRALEKWGRGSTTPSVNGFATVLGTPGLSTLPEKLTKSPVDYSLEMARKLMPKANHREQLLIQSRLQEKGMWPSVTPDQRQKKAAESLDELLMLYEEDEEGWFWRAQLAETGNAKAVYYKALLRVNPIHPGANHELVHYFENIRRPALGWTHAERYMESSPGIPHAFHMQAHLAMRIGKWGPTTDWSAKALEMEIAYHAYQGVKPSEDHQFNHHMETLTRSLVHDGRFAEAHELKVKALSYNYHFRPEWFRMALTEKDWAECQKIIEQYRRTDKSTGAYYAAVLYLEKGDTQQAGREIDTLRQAAQSRKSDRSLERRLWEVQGWYLCQTGEGVEGLRVLKKLVDATKNDYQHHAWGNGAVYMETWGVAALEAGDALVAEEAFQEALAHDTGSVRAALGLWALCDRLGRSDEASRYLKLAQRLWGRSGTKDFESIKADMARRATKLSIGVSSRTTGGQ
;
A
#
# COMPACT_ATOMS: atom_id res chain seq x y z
N MET A 1 35.95 -2.92 -37.40
CA MET A 1 35.25 -1.84 -38.11
C MET A 1 34.84 -2.34 -39.45
N PRO A 2 33.57 -2.44 -39.75
CA PRO A 2 32.87 -1.46 -40.59
C PRO A 2 31.52 -1.04 -39.99
N SER A 3 31.03 0.06 -40.55
CA SER A 3 30.02 1.01 -40.10
C SER A 3 28.60 0.50 -39.99
N VAL A 4 27.93 1.01 -38.94
CA VAL A 4 26.49 0.96 -38.71
C VAL A 4 25.81 2.02 -39.60
N THR A 5 25.35 1.62 -40.80
CA THR A 5 24.41 2.43 -41.62
C THR A 5 23.84 1.54 -42.72
N SER A 6 22.87 0.68 -42.38
CA SER A 6 21.99 0.00 -43.36
C SER A 6 21.01 -0.94 -42.64
N PHE A 7 20.01 -0.38 -41.92
CA PHE A 7 18.84 -1.14 -41.49
C PHE A 7 17.67 -0.18 -41.13
N LEU A 8 17.36 0.71 -42.05
CA LEU A 8 16.18 1.59 -41.89
C LEU A 8 15.65 1.98 -43.26
N LEU A 9 15.26 0.99 -44.06
CA LEU A 9 14.47 1.27 -45.29
C LEU A 9 13.86 -0.02 -45.87
N GLU A 10 13.00 -0.71 -45.11
CA GLU A 10 12.08 -1.73 -45.64
C GLU A 10 11.00 -2.04 -44.64
N LEU A 11 10.00 -1.15 -44.49
CA LEU A 11 8.70 -1.44 -43.90
C LEU A 11 7.70 -0.30 -44.17
N LEU A 12 7.55 0.00 -45.47
CA LEU A 12 6.48 0.85 -45.97
C LEU A 12 5.98 0.27 -47.29
N THR A 13 5.22 -0.81 -47.22
CA THR A 13 4.20 -1.17 -48.23
C THR A 13 3.48 -2.45 -47.81
N MET A 14 2.18 -2.37 -47.73
CA MET A 14 1.11 -3.39 -47.65
C MET A 14 0.26 -3.18 -46.36
N THR A 15 -1.01 -2.97 -46.38
CA THR A 15 -2.10 -3.06 -47.34
C THR A 15 -3.35 -2.50 -46.68
N ARG A 16 -4.22 -1.93 -47.47
CA ARG A 16 -5.57 -1.46 -47.11
C ARG A 16 -6.46 -2.63 -46.69
N LEU A 17 -7.23 -2.47 -45.61
CA LEU A 17 -8.50 -3.16 -45.41
C LEU A 17 -9.52 -2.20 -44.80
N PRO A 18 -10.82 -2.32 -45.14
CA PRO A 18 -11.80 -1.27 -44.98
C PRO A 18 -12.73 -1.46 -43.76
N GLY A 19 -13.20 -0.33 -43.25
CA GLY A 19 -14.56 -0.23 -42.71
C GLY A 19 -14.77 -0.76 -41.28
N LEU A 20 -14.53 0.08 -40.28
CA LEU A 20 -15.20 -0.09 -38.96
C LEU A 20 -16.11 1.11 -38.74
N LEU A 21 -17.42 0.83 -38.78
CA LEU A 21 -18.50 1.78 -38.54
C LEU A 21 -18.51 2.13 -37.06
N ILE A 22 -18.10 3.34 -36.69
CA ILE A 22 -18.26 3.85 -35.33
C ILE A 22 -19.64 4.47 -35.23
N VAL A 23 -20.54 3.82 -34.48
CA VAL A 23 -21.87 4.34 -34.13
C VAL A 23 -21.70 5.22 -32.90
N PHE A 24 -21.79 6.53 -33.10
CA PHE A 24 -21.97 7.49 -32.00
C PHE A 24 -23.39 7.43 -31.48
N PHE A 25 -23.58 7.00 -30.22
CA PHE A 25 -24.81 7.27 -29.49
C PHE A 25 -24.72 8.67 -28.90
N SER A 26 -25.49 9.58 -29.46
CA SER A 26 -25.75 10.87 -28.86
C SER A 26 -26.83 10.69 -27.78
N CYS A 27 -26.49 10.90 -26.51
CA CYS A 27 -27.48 11.10 -25.46
C CYS A 27 -27.98 12.54 -25.51
N SER A 28 -29.23 12.73 -25.89
CA SER A 28 -29.96 13.97 -25.68
C SER A 28 -30.46 14.07 -24.23
N PRO A 29 -30.55 15.29 -23.65
CA PRO A 29 -31.07 15.44 -22.30
C PRO A 29 -32.57 15.22 -22.27
N LEU A 30 -33.02 14.43 -21.28
CA LEU A 30 -34.44 14.24 -20.99
C LEU A 30 -34.96 15.43 -20.19
N ASP A 31 -35.96 16.08 -20.75
CA ASP A 31 -36.73 17.17 -20.14
C ASP A 31 -37.46 16.69 -18.88
N ALA A 32 -37.45 17.53 -17.84
CA ALA A 32 -38.22 17.36 -16.62
C ALA A 32 -39.74 17.55 -16.90
N HIS A 33 -40.54 16.60 -16.53
CA HIS A 33 -42.00 16.75 -16.45
C HIS A 33 -42.48 17.01 -15.02
N PRO A 34 -43.54 17.80 -14.81
CA PRO A 34 -43.95 18.33 -13.52
C PRO A 34 -44.71 17.31 -12.66
N ASN A 35 -44.64 17.53 -11.35
CA ASN A 35 -45.34 16.83 -10.29
C ASN A 35 -46.84 16.66 -10.54
N ASP A 36 -47.30 15.41 -10.63
CA ASP A 36 -48.68 15.07 -10.36
C ASP A 36 -48.74 14.27 -9.04
N GLY A 37 -49.47 14.84 -8.08
CA GLY A 37 -49.63 14.32 -6.74
C GLY A 37 -50.35 12.98 -6.72
N ILE A 38 -49.72 11.97 -6.12
CA ILE A 38 -50.34 10.69 -5.77
C ILE A 38 -50.79 10.77 -4.31
N PRO A 39 -52.06 10.42 -3.97
CA PRO A 39 -52.57 10.45 -2.61
C PRO A 39 -51.87 9.38 -1.74
N THR A 40 -51.34 9.78 -0.61
CA THR A 40 -50.73 8.90 0.41
C THR A 40 -51.78 8.40 1.39
N ASP A 41 -52.60 7.47 0.98
CA ASP A 41 -53.34 6.61 1.91
C ASP A 41 -52.74 5.21 1.87
N ARG A 42 -51.68 4.98 2.65
CA ARG A 42 -51.16 3.64 2.92
C ARG A 42 -51.69 3.15 4.26
N LEU A 43 -52.54 2.15 4.20
CA LEU A 43 -52.85 1.28 5.34
C LEU A 43 -51.55 0.74 5.94
N PRO A 44 -51.43 0.60 7.28
CA PRO A 44 -50.21 0.04 7.89
C PRO A 44 -50.04 -1.41 7.40
N ALA A 45 -48.95 -1.67 6.71
CA ALA A 45 -48.57 -2.99 6.29
C ALA A 45 -48.37 -3.87 7.54
N ALA A 46 -49.12 -4.97 7.61
CA ALA A 46 -48.89 -5.98 8.64
C ALA A 46 -47.43 -6.46 8.58
N PRO A 47 -46.74 -6.62 9.74
CA PRO A 47 -45.38 -7.10 9.75
C PRO A 47 -45.33 -8.49 9.07
N LEU A 48 -44.55 -8.59 8.00
CA LEU A 48 -44.28 -9.87 7.37
C LEU A 48 -43.68 -10.83 8.41
N PRO A 49 -44.11 -12.10 8.43
CA PRO A 49 -43.54 -13.08 9.36
C PRO A 49 -42.03 -13.15 9.13
N ARG A 50 -41.25 -12.96 10.18
CA ARG A 50 -39.81 -13.21 10.13
C ARG A 50 -39.60 -14.68 9.84
N ILE A 51 -39.23 -15.00 8.60
CA ILE A 51 -38.71 -16.31 8.25
C ILE A 51 -37.39 -16.44 9.01
N VAL A 52 -37.38 -17.20 10.09
CA VAL A 52 -36.15 -17.59 10.76
C VAL A 52 -35.49 -18.61 9.85
N VAL A 53 -34.57 -18.13 8.99
CA VAL A 53 -33.69 -19.04 8.26
C VAL A 53 -32.78 -19.68 9.32
N PRO A 54 -32.70 -21.02 9.40
CA PRO A 54 -31.80 -21.69 10.33
C PRO A 54 -30.38 -21.16 10.08
N ALA A 55 -29.71 -20.72 11.15
CA ALA A 55 -28.33 -20.27 11.03
C ALA A 55 -27.48 -21.45 10.54
N ILE A 56 -26.79 -21.30 9.42
CA ILE A 56 -25.82 -22.28 8.93
C ILE A 56 -24.73 -22.37 10.01
N PRO A 57 -24.40 -23.56 10.53
CA PRO A 57 -23.36 -23.68 11.54
C PRO A 57 -21.99 -23.26 10.99
N ASN A 58 -21.15 -22.67 11.87
CA ASN A 58 -19.77 -22.37 11.50
C ASN A 58 -19.00 -23.64 11.22
N MET A 59 -18.04 -23.57 10.31
CA MET A 59 -17.15 -24.66 9.96
C MET A 59 -16.19 -24.97 11.13
N PRO A 60 -15.80 -26.25 11.33
CA PRO A 60 -15.16 -26.67 12.58
C PRO A 60 -13.73 -26.16 12.79
N LEU A 61 -12.94 -25.89 11.74
CA LEU A 61 -11.54 -25.52 11.86
C LEU A 61 -11.32 -24.00 11.81
N THR A 62 -12.02 -23.30 10.93
CA THR A 62 -11.95 -21.83 10.84
C THR A 62 -12.88 -21.12 11.81
N ASN A 63 -13.94 -21.78 12.26
CA ASN A 63 -15.05 -21.20 13.00
C ASN A 63 -15.75 -20.06 12.24
N LEU A 64 -15.73 -20.11 10.91
CA LEU A 64 -16.37 -19.16 10.02
C LEU A 64 -17.56 -19.81 9.30
N GLN A 65 -18.48 -18.99 8.80
CA GLN A 65 -19.49 -19.47 7.84
C GLN A 65 -18.81 -19.96 6.57
N PRO A 66 -19.37 -20.94 5.84
CA PRO A 66 -18.85 -21.36 4.54
C PRO A 66 -18.65 -20.17 3.60
N ALA A 67 -17.61 -20.23 2.77
CA ALA A 67 -17.34 -19.22 1.76
C ALA A 67 -18.49 -19.14 0.75
N LYS A 68 -18.89 -17.93 0.36
CA LYS A 68 -19.75 -17.74 -0.79
C LYS A 68 -18.92 -17.71 -2.07
N PRO A 69 -19.46 -18.16 -3.22
CA PRO A 69 -18.74 -18.18 -4.49
C PRO A 69 -18.24 -16.80 -4.92
N MET A 70 -16.93 -16.70 -5.17
CA MET A 70 -16.25 -15.55 -5.77
C MET A 70 -15.27 -16.04 -6.86
N PHE A 71 -15.72 -17.00 -7.69
CA PHE A 71 -14.86 -17.75 -8.61
C PHE A 71 -14.22 -16.86 -9.68
N GLU A 72 -14.87 -15.75 -10.04
CA GLU A 72 -14.35 -14.78 -11.00
C GLU A 72 -13.36 -13.76 -10.36
N ALA A 73 -13.16 -13.84 -9.04
CA ALA A 73 -12.27 -12.89 -8.36
C ALA A 73 -10.79 -13.09 -8.75
N CYS A 74 -10.40 -14.34 -9.06
CA CYS A 74 -9.07 -14.68 -9.56
C CYS A 74 -9.20 -15.72 -10.68
N ARG A 75 -8.40 -15.53 -11.74
CA ARG A 75 -8.40 -16.43 -12.92
C ARG A 75 -7.47 -17.62 -12.77
N TYR A 76 -6.80 -17.76 -11.63
CA TYR A 76 -5.88 -18.85 -11.38
C TYR A 76 -6.64 -20.17 -11.19
N HIS A 77 -6.16 -21.21 -11.86
CA HIS A 77 -6.70 -22.56 -11.78
C HIS A 77 -5.55 -23.54 -11.63
N TYR A 78 -5.58 -24.34 -10.57
CA TYR A 78 -4.61 -25.42 -10.34
C TYR A 78 -5.36 -26.75 -10.19
N PRO A 79 -5.30 -27.65 -11.19
CA PRO A 79 -6.05 -28.90 -11.17
C PRO A 79 -5.50 -29.85 -10.11
N VAL A 80 -6.37 -30.38 -9.26
CA VAL A 80 -6.05 -31.31 -8.18
C VAL A 80 -6.80 -32.64 -8.28
N SER A 81 -6.39 -33.62 -7.48
CA SER A 81 -7.00 -34.97 -7.44
C SER A 81 -8.35 -34.93 -6.73
N THR A 82 -9.35 -34.33 -7.39
CA THR A 82 -10.76 -34.37 -6.97
C THR A 82 -11.66 -34.56 -8.17
N THR A 83 -12.81 -35.22 -7.95
CA THR A 83 -13.88 -35.31 -8.96
C THR A 83 -14.98 -34.30 -8.72
N SER A 84 -14.93 -33.58 -7.59
CA SER A 84 -15.90 -32.56 -7.24
C SER A 84 -15.55 -31.23 -7.88
N LYS A 85 -16.41 -30.73 -8.78
CA LYS A 85 -16.24 -29.42 -9.40
C LYS A 85 -16.32 -28.28 -8.37
N ASP A 86 -17.17 -28.42 -7.36
CA ASP A 86 -17.31 -27.42 -6.30
C ASP A 86 -16.06 -27.39 -5.40
N CYS A 87 -15.51 -28.56 -5.06
CA CYS A 87 -14.23 -28.62 -4.34
C CYS A 87 -13.12 -27.90 -5.11
N GLN A 88 -12.97 -28.18 -6.41
CA GLN A 88 -11.98 -27.52 -7.27
C GLN A 88 -12.21 -25.99 -7.31
N ALA A 89 -13.45 -25.55 -7.52
CA ALA A 89 -13.74 -24.13 -7.64
C ALA A 89 -13.47 -23.33 -6.35
N PHE A 90 -13.84 -23.88 -5.18
CA PHE A 90 -13.51 -23.26 -3.91
C PHE A 90 -12.03 -23.34 -3.57
N LEU A 91 -11.33 -24.36 -4.06
CA LEU A 91 -9.87 -24.44 -3.92
C LEU A 91 -9.16 -23.37 -4.77
N ASP A 92 -9.57 -23.18 -6.02
CA ASP A 92 -9.05 -22.10 -6.87
C ASP A 92 -9.30 -20.71 -6.23
N GLN A 93 -10.50 -20.50 -5.68
CA GLN A 93 -10.82 -19.31 -4.89
C GLN A 93 -9.87 -19.16 -3.69
N SER A 94 -9.61 -20.26 -2.96
CA SER A 94 -8.67 -20.27 -1.82
C SER A 94 -7.26 -19.86 -2.24
N LEU A 95 -6.75 -20.40 -3.35
CA LEU A 95 -5.42 -20.11 -3.86
C LEU A 95 -5.30 -18.64 -4.30
N GLY A 96 -6.29 -18.12 -5.03
CA GLY A 96 -6.33 -16.70 -5.41
C GLY A 96 -6.28 -15.76 -4.20
N MET A 97 -7.07 -16.07 -3.15
CA MET A 97 -7.06 -15.33 -1.90
C MET A 97 -5.73 -15.48 -1.14
N TYR A 98 -5.14 -16.69 -1.13
CA TYR A 98 -3.86 -16.96 -0.50
C TYR A 98 -2.73 -16.14 -1.12
N TYR A 99 -2.62 -16.11 -2.44
CA TYR A 99 -1.63 -15.32 -3.17
C TYR A 99 -1.80 -13.82 -3.01
N SER A 100 -2.97 -13.40 -2.56
CA SER A 100 -3.31 -12.00 -2.30
C SER A 100 -3.26 -11.62 -0.81
N TYR A 101 -2.69 -12.49 0.03
CA TYR A 101 -2.57 -12.31 1.48
C TYR A 101 -3.91 -12.15 2.22
N VAL A 102 -5.05 -12.49 1.58
CA VAL A 102 -6.37 -12.52 2.22
C VAL A 102 -6.56 -13.88 2.92
N TRP A 103 -5.71 -14.14 3.90
CA TRP A 103 -5.55 -15.49 4.48
C TRP A 103 -6.79 -16.03 5.20
N ILE A 104 -7.61 -15.15 5.78
CA ILE A 104 -8.88 -15.54 6.39
C ILE A 104 -9.83 -16.13 5.34
N GLU A 105 -9.94 -15.49 4.17
CA GLU A 105 -10.79 -15.95 3.08
C GLU A 105 -10.19 -17.18 2.38
N ALA A 106 -8.87 -17.26 2.27
CA ALA A 106 -8.19 -18.44 1.77
C ALA A 106 -8.50 -19.67 2.64
N ALA A 107 -8.41 -19.54 3.97
CA ALA A 107 -8.76 -20.63 4.90
C ALA A 107 -10.24 -20.99 4.83
N ARG A 108 -11.12 -19.96 4.78
CA ARG A 108 -12.56 -20.15 4.64
C ARG A 108 -12.92 -20.93 3.37
N ALA A 109 -12.36 -20.54 2.23
CA ALA A 109 -12.62 -21.21 0.95
C ALA A 109 -12.04 -22.63 0.91
N ALA A 110 -10.83 -22.86 1.45
CA ALA A 110 -10.25 -24.20 1.53
C ALA A 110 -11.08 -25.14 2.42
N GLU A 111 -11.56 -24.68 3.57
CA GLU A 111 -12.43 -25.51 4.42
C GLU A 111 -13.80 -25.74 3.76
N THR A 112 -14.31 -24.76 3.01
CA THR A 112 -15.53 -24.95 2.20
C THR A 112 -15.32 -25.99 1.09
N ALA A 113 -14.14 -25.99 0.41
CA ALA A 113 -13.81 -27.02 -0.58
C ALA A 113 -13.87 -28.43 0.02
N LEU A 114 -13.36 -28.59 1.25
CA LEU A 114 -13.38 -29.86 1.99
C LEU A 114 -14.80 -30.33 2.37
N SER A 115 -15.78 -29.45 2.42
CA SER A 115 -17.18 -29.87 2.61
C SER A 115 -17.75 -30.59 1.38
N TYR A 116 -17.18 -30.37 0.19
CA TYR A 116 -17.56 -31.03 -1.06
C TYR A 116 -16.72 -32.25 -1.38
N ASP A 117 -15.44 -32.31 -0.92
CA ASP A 117 -14.58 -33.47 -1.03
C ASP A 117 -13.61 -33.54 0.17
N PRO A 118 -14.01 -34.23 1.24
CA PRO A 118 -13.16 -34.40 2.43
C PRO A 118 -11.88 -35.22 2.18
N ASP A 119 -11.82 -35.97 1.08
CA ASP A 119 -10.71 -36.84 0.69
C ASP A 119 -9.67 -36.11 -0.21
N CYS A 120 -9.91 -34.88 -0.61
CA CYS A 120 -8.98 -34.07 -1.38
C CYS A 120 -7.76 -33.67 -0.52
N ALA A 121 -6.64 -34.39 -0.68
CA ALA A 121 -5.42 -34.18 0.10
C ALA A 121 -4.83 -32.76 -0.09
N TYR A 122 -4.90 -32.24 -1.32
CA TYR A 122 -4.39 -30.88 -1.60
C TYR A 122 -5.23 -29.79 -0.94
N ALA A 123 -6.55 -29.94 -0.85
CA ALA A 123 -7.40 -28.97 -0.13
C ALA A 123 -7.04 -28.90 1.37
N TRP A 124 -6.66 -30.02 1.99
CA TRP A 124 -6.12 -30.04 3.34
C TRP A 124 -4.78 -29.32 3.45
N LEU A 125 -3.88 -29.47 2.45
CA LEU A 125 -2.63 -28.73 2.38
C LEU A 125 -2.86 -27.21 2.22
N ALA A 126 -3.79 -26.82 1.37
CA ALA A 126 -4.15 -25.41 1.17
C ALA A 126 -4.73 -24.79 2.46
N LEU A 127 -5.63 -25.52 3.14
CA LEU A 127 -6.18 -25.10 4.43
C LEU A 127 -5.07 -24.95 5.49
N HIS A 128 -4.15 -25.92 5.59
CA HIS A 128 -3.00 -25.82 6.50
C HIS A 128 -2.20 -24.54 6.27
N ARG A 129 -1.84 -24.25 5.02
CA ARG A 129 -1.05 -23.07 4.66
C ARG A 129 -1.78 -21.78 4.98
N ALA A 130 -3.07 -21.69 4.67
CA ALA A 130 -3.89 -20.53 4.93
C ALA A 130 -4.09 -20.28 6.45
N LEU A 131 -4.38 -21.32 7.22
CA LEU A 131 -4.51 -21.24 8.68
C LEU A 131 -3.21 -20.81 9.35
N GLU A 132 -2.05 -21.32 8.89
CA GLU A 132 -0.76 -20.91 9.41
C GLU A 132 -0.50 -19.42 9.19
N LYS A 133 -0.74 -18.93 7.97
CA LYS A 133 -0.58 -17.52 7.63
C LYS A 133 -1.57 -16.63 8.39
N TRP A 134 -2.78 -17.10 8.61
CA TRP A 134 -3.78 -16.41 9.43
C TRP A 134 -3.45 -16.43 10.93
N GLY A 135 -2.41 -17.16 11.36
CA GLY A 135 -1.97 -17.20 12.76
C GLY A 135 -2.75 -18.17 13.65
N ARG A 136 -3.42 -19.17 13.07
CA ARG A 136 -4.20 -20.19 13.82
C ARG A 136 -3.37 -21.40 14.28
N GLY A 137 -2.05 -21.37 14.13
CA GLY A 137 -1.16 -22.51 14.37
C GLY A 137 -0.46 -22.58 15.69
N SER A 138 -0.50 -21.55 16.51
CA SER A 138 0.34 -21.51 17.71
C SER A 138 -0.37 -20.88 18.89
N THR A 139 -0.22 -21.50 20.06
CA THR A 139 -0.48 -20.87 21.36
C THR A 139 0.59 -19.84 21.73
N THR A 140 1.67 -19.72 20.96
CA THR A 140 2.71 -18.70 21.08
C THR A 140 2.54 -17.66 19.96
N PRO A 141 2.47 -16.34 20.28
CA PRO A 141 2.38 -15.31 19.25
C PRO A 141 3.61 -15.37 18.33
N SER A 142 3.39 -15.54 17.04
CA SER A 142 4.45 -15.42 16.04
C SER A 142 5.02 -14.00 16.09
N VAL A 143 6.34 -13.88 16.17
CA VAL A 143 7.08 -12.61 16.27
C VAL A 143 7.08 -11.81 14.94
N ASN A 144 6.37 -12.26 13.94
CA ASN A 144 6.18 -11.50 12.70
C ASN A 144 5.06 -10.48 12.91
N GLY A 145 5.43 -9.20 12.96
CA GLY A 145 4.67 -8.02 13.40
C GLY A 145 3.26 -7.76 12.82
N PHE A 146 2.68 -8.67 12.05
CA PHE A 146 1.29 -8.61 11.59
C PHE A 146 0.32 -9.37 12.50
N ALA A 147 0.78 -10.32 13.30
CA ALA A 147 -0.07 -11.12 14.19
C ALA A 147 -0.36 -10.46 15.55
N THR A 148 0.32 -9.38 15.91
CA THR A 148 0.20 -8.71 17.21
C THR A 148 -0.96 -7.71 17.30
N VAL A 149 -1.65 -7.40 16.21
CA VAL A 149 -2.74 -6.40 16.20
C VAL A 149 -4.12 -7.01 16.47
N LEU A 150 -4.25 -8.32 16.34
CA LEU A 150 -5.53 -9.01 16.57
C LEU A 150 -5.42 -9.85 17.84
N GLY A 151 -5.88 -9.27 18.94
CA GLY A 151 -6.31 -10.07 20.09
C GLY A 151 -7.22 -11.17 19.55
N THR A 152 -6.77 -12.42 19.60
CA THR A 152 -7.43 -13.57 19.00
C THR A 152 -8.69 -13.94 19.80
N PRO A 153 -9.89 -13.45 19.45
CA PRO A 153 -11.11 -14.08 19.96
C PRO A 153 -11.29 -15.38 19.18
N GLY A 154 -11.28 -16.52 19.82
CA GLY A 154 -11.75 -17.75 19.22
C GLY A 154 -10.89 -19.00 19.32
N LEU A 155 -9.74 -18.99 20.00
CA LEU A 155 -9.04 -20.24 20.36
C LEU A 155 -9.84 -21.08 21.40
N SER A 156 -10.84 -20.49 22.04
CA SER A 156 -11.70 -21.18 23.03
C SER A 156 -12.83 -22.00 22.41
N THR A 157 -13.00 -21.99 21.08
CA THR A 157 -14.13 -22.68 20.41
C THR A 157 -13.67 -23.78 19.44
N LEU A 158 -12.49 -24.32 19.63
CA LEU A 158 -12.13 -25.58 18.97
C LEU A 158 -13.08 -26.70 19.46
N PRO A 159 -13.53 -27.60 18.57
CA PRO A 159 -14.28 -28.76 19.00
C PRO A 159 -13.53 -29.46 20.13
N GLU A 160 -14.21 -29.82 21.21
CA GLU A 160 -13.64 -30.52 22.40
C GLU A 160 -12.79 -31.76 22.05
N LYS A 161 -12.84 -32.23 20.79
CA LYS A 161 -12.13 -33.40 20.29
C LYS A 161 -10.81 -33.11 19.57
N LEU A 162 -10.45 -31.85 19.31
CA LEU A 162 -9.17 -31.55 18.67
C LEU A 162 -8.07 -31.43 19.73
N THR A 163 -7.25 -32.47 19.84
CA THR A 163 -6.05 -32.50 20.70
C THR A 163 -4.88 -31.71 20.11
N LYS A 164 -5.02 -31.19 18.87
CA LYS A 164 -3.99 -30.48 18.09
C LYS A 164 -4.54 -29.17 17.50
N SER A 165 -3.62 -28.27 17.17
CA SER A 165 -4.02 -27.03 16.50
C SER A 165 -4.70 -27.31 15.14
N PRO A 166 -5.61 -26.46 14.66
CA PRO A 166 -6.21 -26.61 13.32
C PRO A 166 -5.17 -26.69 12.21
N VAL A 167 -4.02 -26.00 12.36
CA VAL A 167 -2.89 -26.04 11.43
C VAL A 167 -2.27 -27.44 11.38
N ASP A 168 -1.90 -28.00 12.54
CA ASP A 168 -1.29 -29.32 12.61
C ASP A 168 -2.25 -30.41 12.17
N TYR A 169 -3.52 -30.32 12.59
CA TYR A 169 -4.56 -31.25 12.18
C TYR A 169 -4.71 -31.30 10.66
N SER A 170 -4.76 -30.12 10.01
CA SER A 170 -4.92 -30.05 8.54
C SER A 170 -3.74 -30.67 7.81
N LEU A 171 -2.50 -30.48 8.28
CA LEU A 171 -1.32 -31.10 7.67
C LEU A 171 -1.28 -32.61 7.89
N GLU A 172 -1.74 -33.11 9.04
CA GLU A 172 -1.89 -34.54 9.28
C GLU A 172 -2.94 -35.18 8.39
N MET A 173 -4.05 -34.50 8.14
CA MET A 173 -5.06 -34.97 7.20
C MET A 173 -4.51 -35.02 5.78
N ALA A 174 -3.77 -33.98 5.34
CA ALA A 174 -3.07 -34.02 4.05
C ALA A 174 -2.12 -35.21 3.97
N ARG A 175 -1.32 -35.50 5.02
CA ARG A 175 -0.45 -36.66 5.10
C ARG A 175 -1.20 -38.00 4.99
N LYS A 176 -2.30 -38.12 5.73
CA LYS A 176 -3.13 -39.37 5.74
C LYS A 176 -3.73 -39.66 4.37
N LEU A 177 -4.14 -38.59 3.66
CA LEU A 177 -4.78 -38.70 2.36
C LEU A 177 -3.81 -38.64 1.18
N MET A 178 -2.52 -38.33 1.42
CA MET A 178 -1.48 -38.24 0.39
C MET A 178 -1.45 -39.47 -0.58
N PRO A 179 -1.65 -40.74 -0.14
CA PRO A 179 -1.68 -41.86 -1.07
C PRO A 179 -2.83 -41.85 -2.10
N LYS A 180 -3.87 -41.02 -1.87
CA LYS A 180 -4.98 -40.83 -2.82
C LYS A 180 -4.71 -39.71 -3.85
N ALA A 181 -3.71 -38.88 -3.59
CA ALA A 181 -3.34 -37.74 -4.45
C ALA A 181 -2.47 -38.22 -5.64
N ASN A 182 -2.42 -37.38 -6.69
CA ASN A 182 -1.47 -37.61 -7.79
C ASN A 182 -0.01 -37.37 -7.33
N HIS A 183 0.96 -37.79 -8.12
CA HIS A 183 2.37 -37.73 -7.73
C HIS A 183 2.87 -36.29 -7.49
N ARG A 184 2.37 -35.28 -8.25
CA ARG A 184 2.71 -33.86 -8.03
C ARG A 184 2.27 -33.38 -6.66
N GLU A 185 1.02 -33.65 -6.31
CA GLU A 185 0.47 -33.30 -4.99
C GLU A 185 1.19 -34.04 -3.85
N GLN A 186 1.57 -35.30 -4.07
CA GLN A 186 2.33 -36.06 -3.08
C GLN A 186 3.68 -35.41 -2.76
N LEU A 187 4.42 -34.93 -3.77
CA LEU A 187 5.69 -34.22 -3.59
C LEU A 187 5.51 -32.86 -2.90
N LEU A 188 4.44 -32.12 -3.20
CA LEU A 188 4.08 -30.88 -2.51
C LEU A 188 3.77 -31.12 -1.02
N ILE A 189 2.99 -32.15 -0.70
CA ILE A 189 2.66 -32.55 0.67
C ILE A 189 3.91 -33.02 1.41
N GLN A 190 4.74 -33.87 0.77
CA GLN A 190 5.99 -34.36 1.33
C GLN A 190 6.93 -33.20 1.68
N SER A 191 7.17 -32.29 0.75
CA SER A 191 7.98 -31.08 0.98
C SER A 191 7.50 -30.31 2.22
N ARG A 192 6.19 -30.10 2.33
CA ARG A 192 5.63 -29.39 3.48
C ARG A 192 5.78 -30.13 4.79
N LEU A 193 5.60 -31.45 4.80
CA LEU A 193 5.82 -32.29 5.98
C LEU A 193 7.28 -32.26 6.42
N GLN A 194 8.23 -32.28 5.48
CA GLN A 194 9.67 -32.19 5.77
C GLN A 194 10.01 -30.82 6.38
N GLU A 195 9.52 -29.73 5.79
CA GLU A 195 9.70 -28.39 6.31
C GLU A 195 9.19 -28.23 7.75
N LYS A 196 8.04 -28.84 8.06
CA LYS A 196 7.42 -28.78 9.38
C LYS A 196 7.96 -29.81 10.37
N GLY A 197 8.86 -30.70 9.94
CA GLY A 197 9.44 -31.73 10.79
C GLY A 197 8.46 -32.85 11.13
N MET A 198 7.44 -33.04 10.30
CA MET A 198 6.45 -34.13 10.42
C MET A 198 6.76 -35.31 9.50
N TRP A 199 7.86 -35.25 8.74
CA TRP A 199 8.34 -36.36 7.91
C TRP A 199 9.33 -37.24 8.68
N PRO A 200 9.21 -38.61 8.64
CA PRO A 200 10.12 -39.49 9.33
C PRO A 200 11.58 -39.24 8.90
N SER A 201 12.50 -39.40 9.84
CA SER A 201 13.96 -39.37 9.61
C SER A 201 14.54 -38.02 9.12
N VAL A 202 13.79 -36.90 9.18
CA VAL A 202 14.30 -35.56 8.87
C VAL A 202 14.64 -34.83 10.16
N THR A 203 15.92 -34.53 10.37
CA THR A 203 16.39 -33.74 11.53
C THR A 203 16.11 -32.27 11.37
N PRO A 204 16.03 -31.47 12.46
CA PRO A 204 15.70 -30.06 12.39
C PRO A 204 16.57 -29.21 11.44
N ASP A 205 17.86 -29.51 11.37
CA ASP A 205 18.84 -28.88 10.49
C ASP A 205 18.69 -29.25 9.02
N GLN A 206 18.04 -30.38 8.73
CA GLN A 206 17.82 -30.88 7.37
C GLN A 206 16.48 -30.46 6.78
N ARG A 207 15.55 -29.95 7.59
CA ARG A 207 14.14 -29.69 7.18
C ARG A 207 14.03 -28.89 5.90
N GLN A 208 14.66 -27.72 5.87
CA GLN A 208 14.56 -26.81 4.73
C GLN A 208 15.20 -27.38 3.46
N LYS A 209 16.37 -28.02 3.62
CA LYS A 209 17.08 -28.70 2.53
C LYS A 209 16.24 -29.83 1.94
N LYS A 210 15.69 -30.71 2.79
CA LYS A 210 14.87 -31.85 2.34
C LYS A 210 13.58 -31.41 1.66
N ALA A 211 12.93 -30.39 2.22
CA ALA A 211 11.76 -29.78 1.60
C ALA A 211 12.06 -29.20 0.21
N ALA A 212 13.21 -28.53 0.05
CA ALA A 212 13.64 -28.03 -1.24
C ALA A 212 13.97 -29.16 -2.23
N GLU A 213 14.66 -30.22 -1.79
CA GLU A 213 14.98 -31.39 -2.63
C GLU A 213 13.71 -32.06 -3.21
N SER A 214 12.62 -32.19 -2.41
CA SER A 214 11.35 -32.73 -2.92
C SER A 214 10.68 -31.81 -3.96
N LEU A 215 10.83 -30.47 -3.84
CA LEU A 215 10.34 -29.55 -4.86
C LEU A 215 11.24 -29.51 -6.11
N ASP A 216 12.55 -29.69 -5.94
CA ASP A 216 13.47 -29.84 -7.07
C ASP A 216 13.17 -31.12 -7.85
N GLU A 217 12.84 -32.27 -7.17
CA GLU A 217 12.34 -33.48 -7.80
C GLU A 217 11.02 -33.23 -8.55
N LEU A 218 10.06 -32.54 -7.93
CA LEU A 218 8.81 -32.19 -8.57
C LEU A 218 9.07 -31.45 -9.89
N LEU A 219 9.91 -30.40 -9.86
CA LEU A 219 10.19 -29.57 -11.02
C LEU A 219 11.04 -30.26 -12.09
N MET A 220 11.84 -31.23 -11.70
CA MET A 220 12.57 -32.11 -12.66
C MET A 220 11.62 -33.03 -13.43
N LEU A 221 10.56 -33.52 -12.77
CA LEU A 221 9.56 -34.43 -13.38
C LEU A 221 8.42 -33.66 -14.07
N TYR A 222 8.07 -32.50 -13.59
CA TYR A 222 6.93 -31.67 -13.99
C TYR A 222 7.37 -30.21 -14.07
N GLU A 223 8.13 -29.83 -15.08
CA GLU A 223 8.74 -28.51 -15.21
C GLU A 223 7.71 -27.36 -15.34
N GLU A 224 6.46 -27.70 -15.72
CA GLU A 224 5.34 -26.78 -15.83
C GLU A 224 4.52 -26.63 -14.54
N ASP A 225 4.91 -27.31 -13.44
CA ASP A 225 4.13 -27.25 -12.19
C ASP A 225 4.26 -25.89 -11.49
N GLU A 226 3.19 -25.12 -11.52
CA GLU A 226 3.15 -23.75 -11.00
C GLU A 226 3.31 -23.70 -9.48
N GLU A 227 2.68 -24.64 -8.75
CA GLU A 227 2.81 -24.73 -7.29
C GLU A 227 4.23 -25.14 -6.89
N GLY A 228 4.84 -26.05 -7.64
CA GLY A 228 6.24 -26.43 -7.46
C GLY A 228 7.18 -25.22 -7.53
N TRP A 229 7.08 -24.41 -8.57
CA TRP A 229 7.88 -23.19 -8.73
C TRP A 229 7.62 -22.19 -7.62
N PHE A 230 6.35 -21.94 -7.27
CA PHE A 230 5.99 -20.99 -6.24
C PHE A 230 6.54 -21.38 -4.87
N TRP A 231 6.34 -22.63 -4.45
CA TRP A 231 6.81 -23.10 -3.15
C TRP A 231 8.32 -23.25 -3.10
N ARG A 232 8.96 -23.61 -4.22
CA ARG A 232 10.42 -23.61 -4.31
C ARG A 232 11.02 -22.21 -4.11
N ALA A 233 10.36 -21.19 -4.65
CA ALA A 233 10.72 -19.80 -4.38
C ALA A 233 10.59 -19.46 -2.89
N GLN A 234 9.52 -19.90 -2.22
CA GLN A 234 9.31 -19.62 -0.79
C GLN A 234 10.42 -20.20 0.09
N LEU A 235 11.01 -21.34 -0.29
CA LEU A 235 12.13 -21.96 0.43
C LEU A 235 13.51 -21.36 0.08
N ALA A 236 13.60 -20.40 -0.84
CA ALA A 236 14.88 -19.79 -1.18
C ALA A 236 15.33 -18.80 -0.09
N GLU A 237 16.63 -18.79 0.19
CA GLU A 237 17.21 -18.06 1.34
C GLU A 237 17.15 -16.53 1.20
N THR A 238 17.25 -16.01 -0.01
CA THR A 238 17.32 -14.57 -0.25
C THR A 238 16.24 -14.09 -1.19
N GLY A 239 15.87 -12.79 -1.10
CA GLY A 239 14.91 -12.16 -2.02
C GLY A 239 15.36 -12.27 -3.49
N ASN A 240 16.66 -12.17 -3.77
CA ASN A 240 17.18 -12.33 -5.13
C ASN A 240 16.97 -13.76 -5.65
N ALA A 241 17.24 -14.77 -4.82
CA ALA A 241 17.01 -16.18 -5.18
C ALA A 241 15.52 -16.46 -5.40
N LYS A 242 14.64 -15.95 -4.52
CA LYS A 242 13.17 -16.02 -4.70
C LYS A 242 12.74 -15.45 -6.05
N ALA A 243 13.24 -14.26 -6.40
CA ALA A 243 12.88 -13.59 -7.65
C ALA A 243 13.27 -14.41 -8.90
N VAL A 244 14.34 -15.22 -8.85
CA VAL A 244 14.72 -16.11 -9.96
C VAL A 244 13.65 -17.16 -10.19
N TYR A 245 13.18 -17.82 -9.13
CA TYR A 245 12.13 -18.84 -9.22
C TYR A 245 10.78 -18.25 -9.65
N TYR A 246 10.38 -17.07 -9.13
CA TYR A 246 9.16 -16.40 -9.59
C TYR A 246 9.23 -16.02 -11.08
N LYS A 247 10.39 -15.56 -11.56
CA LYS A 247 10.57 -15.28 -12.99
C LYS A 247 10.54 -16.56 -13.84
N ALA A 248 11.01 -17.70 -13.33
CA ALA A 248 10.86 -18.98 -13.99
C ALA A 248 9.38 -19.39 -14.06
N LEU A 249 8.64 -19.26 -12.95
CA LEU A 249 7.20 -19.49 -12.92
C LEU A 249 6.44 -18.60 -13.94
N LEU A 250 6.82 -17.33 -14.09
CA LEU A 250 6.20 -16.45 -15.09
C LEU A 250 6.52 -16.79 -16.54
N ARG A 251 7.44 -17.72 -16.81
CA ARG A 251 7.61 -18.30 -18.16
C ARG A 251 6.58 -19.39 -18.42
N VAL A 252 6.13 -20.09 -17.37
CA VAL A 252 5.07 -21.10 -17.45
C VAL A 252 3.71 -20.40 -17.51
N ASN A 253 3.44 -19.52 -16.56
CA ASN A 253 2.20 -18.72 -16.47
C ASN A 253 2.52 -17.23 -16.29
N PRO A 254 2.50 -16.41 -17.37
CA PRO A 254 2.84 -15.00 -17.30
C PRO A 254 1.96 -14.15 -16.39
N ILE A 255 0.73 -14.61 -16.10
CA ILE A 255 -0.21 -13.91 -15.24
C ILE A 255 -0.39 -14.60 -13.88
N HIS A 256 0.51 -15.51 -13.48
CA HIS A 256 0.41 -16.17 -12.18
C HIS A 256 0.30 -15.14 -11.04
N PRO A 257 -0.80 -15.13 -10.25
CA PRO A 257 -1.09 -14.06 -9.29
C PRO A 257 0.01 -13.94 -8.22
N GLY A 258 0.38 -15.05 -7.59
CA GLY A 258 1.38 -15.08 -6.52
C GLY A 258 2.76 -14.63 -6.98
N ALA A 259 3.23 -15.09 -8.15
CA ALA A 259 4.55 -14.70 -8.66
C ALA A 259 4.61 -13.21 -9.02
N ASN A 260 3.58 -12.67 -9.66
CA ASN A 260 3.52 -11.25 -9.97
C ASN A 260 3.43 -10.41 -8.69
N HIS A 261 2.60 -10.79 -7.71
CA HIS A 261 2.49 -10.12 -6.42
C HIS A 261 3.84 -10.05 -5.68
N GLU A 262 4.52 -11.19 -5.52
CA GLU A 262 5.82 -11.28 -4.84
C GLU A 262 6.92 -10.48 -5.56
N LEU A 263 6.88 -10.41 -6.90
CA LEU A 263 7.81 -9.59 -7.67
C LEU A 263 7.53 -8.08 -7.51
N VAL A 264 6.29 -7.65 -7.30
CA VAL A 264 6.00 -6.26 -6.93
C VAL A 264 6.72 -5.93 -5.63
N HIS A 265 6.55 -6.73 -4.58
CA HIS A 265 7.25 -6.53 -3.30
C HIS A 265 8.77 -6.61 -3.44
N TYR A 266 9.27 -7.53 -4.26
CA TYR A 266 10.70 -7.64 -4.53
C TYR A 266 11.27 -6.34 -5.11
N PHE A 267 10.61 -5.75 -6.14
CA PHE A 267 11.07 -4.52 -6.76
C PHE A 267 10.92 -3.30 -5.84
N GLU A 268 9.91 -3.26 -4.98
CA GLU A 268 9.84 -2.27 -3.91
C GLU A 268 11.05 -2.40 -2.97
N ASN A 269 11.35 -3.61 -2.49
CA ASN A 269 12.40 -3.87 -1.51
C ASN A 269 13.80 -3.56 -2.03
N ILE A 270 14.06 -3.78 -3.32
CA ILE A 270 15.33 -3.39 -3.95
C ILE A 270 15.37 -1.94 -4.43
N ARG A 271 14.39 -1.11 -4.03
CA ARG A 271 14.27 0.33 -4.37
C ARG A 271 14.14 0.63 -5.86
N ARG A 272 13.46 -0.24 -6.60
CA ARG A 272 13.22 -0.09 -8.04
C ARG A 272 11.74 -0.32 -8.36
N PRO A 273 10.80 0.42 -7.72
CA PRO A 273 9.37 0.17 -7.84
C PRO A 273 8.88 0.26 -9.29
N ALA A 274 9.46 1.12 -10.12
CA ALA A 274 9.08 1.24 -11.53
C ALA A 274 9.26 -0.08 -12.31
N LEU A 275 10.21 -0.95 -11.93
CA LEU A 275 10.38 -2.26 -12.56
C LEU A 275 9.30 -3.26 -12.17
N GLY A 276 8.58 -3.01 -11.09
CA GLY A 276 7.44 -3.82 -10.66
C GLY A 276 6.14 -3.51 -11.42
N TRP A 277 6.10 -2.44 -12.21
CA TRP A 277 4.87 -1.91 -12.80
C TRP A 277 4.09 -2.94 -13.61
N THR A 278 4.74 -3.60 -14.57
CA THR A 278 4.12 -4.64 -15.41
C THR A 278 3.68 -5.85 -14.59
N HIS A 279 4.39 -6.17 -13.50
CA HIS A 279 3.98 -7.26 -12.61
C HIS A 279 2.68 -6.91 -11.86
N ALA A 280 2.54 -5.67 -11.39
CA ALA A 280 1.29 -5.23 -10.76
C ALA A 280 0.12 -5.20 -11.75
N GLU A 281 0.34 -4.76 -13.01
CA GLU A 281 -0.68 -4.82 -14.07
C GLU A 281 -1.13 -6.26 -14.35
N ARG A 282 -0.20 -7.21 -14.47
CA ARG A 282 -0.52 -8.64 -14.67
C ARG A 282 -1.21 -9.25 -13.46
N TYR A 283 -0.87 -8.79 -12.26
CA TYR A 283 -1.54 -9.22 -11.06
C TYR A 283 -3.00 -8.74 -11.03
N MET A 284 -3.29 -7.48 -11.38
CA MET A 284 -4.67 -7.01 -11.54
C MET A 284 -5.42 -7.77 -12.66
N GLU A 285 -4.74 -8.10 -13.77
CA GLU A 285 -5.32 -8.91 -14.86
C GLU A 285 -5.73 -10.30 -14.38
N SER A 286 -4.89 -10.98 -13.59
CA SER A 286 -5.20 -12.31 -13.06
C SER A 286 -6.18 -12.30 -11.91
N SER A 287 -6.27 -11.20 -11.17
CA SER A 287 -7.04 -11.08 -9.93
C SER A 287 -7.99 -9.88 -9.94
N PRO A 288 -8.90 -9.78 -10.94
CA PRO A 288 -9.73 -8.60 -11.17
C PRO A 288 -10.77 -8.34 -10.08
N GLY A 289 -11.12 -9.33 -9.28
CA GLY A 289 -12.05 -9.23 -8.15
C GLY A 289 -11.39 -9.18 -6.78
N ILE A 290 -10.06 -9.09 -6.70
CA ILE A 290 -9.33 -9.06 -5.43
C ILE A 290 -8.82 -7.64 -5.14
N PRO A 291 -9.26 -6.99 -4.04
CA PRO A 291 -8.88 -5.62 -3.68
C PRO A 291 -7.38 -5.39 -3.63
N HIS A 292 -6.65 -6.34 -3.06
CA HIS A 292 -5.20 -6.24 -2.87
C HIS A 292 -4.42 -6.10 -4.18
N ALA A 293 -4.90 -6.64 -5.29
CA ALA A 293 -4.24 -6.49 -6.59
C ALA A 293 -4.19 -5.00 -7.04
N PHE A 294 -5.27 -4.27 -6.82
CA PHE A 294 -5.34 -2.83 -7.10
C PHE A 294 -4.51 -2.01 -6.11
N HIS A 295 -4.53 -2.41 -4.83
CA HIS A 295 -3.71 -1.80 -3.80
C HIS A 295 -2.21 -1.92 -4.11
N MET A 296 -1.74 -3.04 -4.64
CA MET A 296 -0.33 -3.21 -5.02
C MET A 296 0.09 -2.31 -6.18
N GLN A 297 -0.81 -2.01 -7.11
CA GLN A 297 -0.54 -1.00 -8.15
C GLN A 297 -0.47 0.41 -7.56
N ALA A 298 -1.34 0.72 -6.57
CA ALA A 298 -1.29 1.98 -5.84
C ALA A 298 0.04 2.14 -5.07
N HIS A 299 0.56 1.08 -4.48
CA HIS A 299 1.87 1.09 -3.83
C HIS A 299 2.98 1.55 -4.77
N LEU A 300 3.09 0.94 -5.96
CA LEU A 300 4.13 1.32 -6.92
C LEU A 300 3.97 2.77 -7.39
N ALA A 301 2.73 3.20 -7.63
CA ALA A 301 2.44 4.58 -8.02
C ALA A 301 2.86 5.58 -6.92
N MET A 302 2.56 5.28 -5.66
CA MET A 302 2.98 6.07 -4.50
C MET A 302 4.51 6.19 -4.42
N ARG A 303 5.24 5.08 -4.62
CA ARG A 303 6.71 5.06 -4.56
C ARG A 303 7.39 5.93 -5.59
N ILE A 304 6.73 6.25 -6.67
CA ILE A 304 7.27 7.10 -7.75
C ILE A 304 6.56 8.45 -7.83
N GLY A 305 5.81 8.84 -6.80
CA GLY A 305 5.15 10.13 -6.69
C GLY A 305 3.97 10.35 -7.65
N LYS A 306 3.32 9.28 -8.11
CA LYS A 306 2.12 9.36 -8.95
C LYS A 306 0.86 9.36 -8.08
N TRP A 307 0.62 10.44 -7.33
CA TRP A 307 -0.43 10.50 -6.32
C TRP A 307 -1.85 10.36 -6.89
N GLY A 308 -2.17 10.98 -8.03
CA GLY A 308 -3.47 10.82 -8.65
C GLY A 308 -3.82 9.36 -8.97
N PRO A 309 -2.99 8.62 -9.73
CA PRO A 309 -3.16 7.17 -9.91
C PRO A 309 -3.17 6.37 -8.61
N THR A 310 -2.36 6.74 -7.60
CA THR A 310 -2.38 6.11 -6.28
C THR A 310 -3.76 6.21 -5.65
N THR A 311 -4.36 7.40 -5.70
CA THR A 311 -5.70 7.65 -5.16
C THR A 311 -6.75 6.80 -5.89
N ASP A 312 -6.71 6.77 -7.23
CA ASP A 312 -7.71 6.06 -8.03
C ASP A 312 -7.69 4.54 -7.76
N TRP A 313 -6.50 3.94 -7.74
CA TRP A 313 -6.38 2.50 -7.43
C TRP A 313 -6.67 2.18 -5.97
N SER A 314 -6.25 3.02 -5.02
CA SER A 314 -6.57 2.83 -3.60
C SER A 314 -8.07 2.96 -3.33
N ALA A 315 -8.75 3.92 -3.97
CA ALA A 315 -10.20 4.08 -3.87
C ALA A 315 -10.94 2.85 -4.42
N LYS A 316 -10.48 2.34 -5.59
CA LYS A 316 -11.04 1.13 -6.18
C LYS A 316 -10.83 -0.10 -5.29
N ALA A 317 -9.62 -0.27 -4.73
CA ALA A 317 -9.33 -1.35 -3.80
C ALA A 317 -10.24 -1.30 -2.57
N LEU A 318 -10.42 -0.13 -1.96
CA LEU A 318 -11.27 0.03 -0.78
C LEU A 318 -12.76 -0.20 -1.08
N GLU A 319 -13.24 0.27 -2.25
CA GLU A 319 -14.62 -0.01 -2.72
C GLU A 319 -14.89 -1.51 -2.83
N MET A 320 -13.98 -2.23 -3.50
CA MET A 320 -14.07 -3.68 -3.68
C MET A 320 -14.01 -4.43 -2.34
N GLU A 321 -13.16 -3.96 -1.41
CA GLU A 321 -12.99 -4.58 -0.10
C GLU A 321 -14.26 -4.44 0.75
N ILE A 322 -14.88 -3.28 0.76
CA ILE A 322 -16.16 -3.06 1.44
C ILE A 322 -17.27 -3.94 0.84
N ALA A 323 -17.28 -4.08 -0.50
CA ALA A 323 -18.26 -4.92 -1.18
C ALA A 323 -18.07 -6.41 -0.81
N TYR A 324 -16.84 -6.91 -0.80
CA TYR A 324 -16.60 -8.31 -0.41
C TYR A 324 -16.88 -8.55 1.08
N HIS A 325 -16.55 -7.60 1.98
CA HIS A 325 -16.91 -7.69 3.39
C HIS A 325 -18.42 -7.85 3.58
N ALA A 326 -19.21 -7.01 2.90
CA ALA A 326 -20.66 -7.11 2.94
C ALA A 326 -21.17 -8.44 2.37
N TYR A 327 -20.59 -8.90 1.27
CA TYR A 327 -20.99 -10.15 0.61
C TYR A 327 -20.62 -11.37 1.45
N GLN A 328 -19.38 -11.49 1.93
CA GLN A 328 -18.93 -12.65 2.71
C GLN A 328 -19.33 -12.59 4.19
N GLY A 329 -19.77 -11.44 4.69
CA GLY A 329 -20.06 -11.23 6.11
C GLY A 329 -18.80 -11.09 6.96
N VAL A 330 -17.72 -10.50 6.40
CA VAL A 330 -16.46 -10.23 7.11
C VAL A 330 -16.61 -8.94 7.93
N LYS A 331 -16.14 -8.96 9.17
CA LYS A 331 -16.02 -7.72 9.94
C LYS A 331 -14.73 -6.99 9.56
N PRO A 332 -14.76 -5.68 9.32
CA PRO A 332 -13.57 -4.90 8.99
C PRO A 332 -12.38 -5.11 9.95
N SER A 333 -12.67 -5.31 11.25
CA SER A 333 -11.65 -5.58 12.27
C SER A 333 -10.99 -6.96 12.17
N GLU A 334 -11.55 -7.86 11.39
CA GLU A 334 -11.02 -9.22 11.15
C GLU A 334 -10.14 -9.28 9.90
N ASP A 335 -10.23 -8.26 9.04
CA ASP A 335 -9.38 -8.11 7.86
C ASP A 335 -8.19 -7.19 8.16
N HIS A 336 -7.00 -7.76 8.23
CA HIS A 336 -5.78 -7.03 8.53
C HIS A 336 -5.37 -6.05 7.42
N GLN A 337 -5.86 -6.21 6.20
CA GLN A 337 -5.56 -5.34 5.06
C GLN A 337 -6.41 -4.07 5.07
N PHE A 338 -7.63 -4.14 5.59
CA PHE A 338 -8.60 -3.05 5.49
C PHE A 338 -8.11 -1.72 6.09
N ASN A 339 -7.50 -1.78 7.29
CA ASN A 339 -6.90 -0.60 7.90
C ASN A 339 -5.78 -0.01 7.03
N HIS A 340 -4.92 -0.87 6.48
CA HIS A 340 -3.79 -0.48 5.64
C HIS A 340 -4.23 0.11 4.30
N HIS A 341 -5.26 -0.46 3.64
CA HIS A 341 -5.83 0.09 2.42
C HIS A 341 -6.45 1.47 2.65
N MET A 342 -7.16 1.64 3.77
CA MET A 342 -7.75 2.93 4.15
C MET A 342 -6.68 3.97 4.50
N GLU A 343 -5.58 3.59 5.16
CA GLU A 343 -4.44 4.46 5.42
C GLU A 343 -3.79 4.93 4.11
N THR A 344 -3.56 4.01 3.17
CA THR A 344 -2.96 4.32 1.87
C THR A 344 -3.84 5.30 1.07
N LEU A 345 -5.15 5.08 1.05
CA LEU A 345 -6.08 6.02 0.41
C LEU A 345 -6.09 7.39 1.12
N THR A 346 -6.12 7.42 2.46
CA THR A 346 -6.07 8.69 3.21
C THR A 346 -4.81 9.48 2.86
N ARG A 347 -3.66 8.83 2.86
CA ARG A 347 -2.38 9.45 2.48
C ARG A 347 -2.40 9.98 1.06
N SER A 348 -2.86 9.17 0.12
CA SER A 348 -2.89 9.57 -1.29
C SER A 348 -3.83 10.74 -1.56
N LEU A 349 -5.01 10.78 -0.94
CA LEU A 349 -5.95 11.91 -1.03
C LEU A 349 -5.32 13.21 -0.53
N VAL A 350 -4.57 13.16 0.57
CA VAL A 350 -3.88 14.35 1.12
C VAL A 350 -2.77 14.83 0.18
N HIS A 351 -1.99 13.92 -0.40
CA HIS A 351 -0.93 14.29 -1.35
C HIS A 351 -1.49 14.76 -2.71
N ASP A 352 -2.63 14.22 -3.14
CA ASP A 352 -3.34 14.60 -4.38
C ASP A 352 -4.18 15.89 -4.22
N GLY A 353 -4.24 16.44 -2.99
CA GLY A 353 -4.99 17.67 -2.67
C GLY A 353 -6.51 17.50 -2.67
N ARG A 354 -7.03 16.28 -2.60
CA ARG A 354 -8.47 15.96 -2.60
C ARG A 354 -9.02 15.98 -1.17
N PHE A 355 -8.93 17.13 -0.51
CA PHE A 355 -9.22 17.25 0.93
C PHE A 355 -10.69 17.00 1.27
N ALA A 356 -11.65 17.39 0.41
CA ALA A 356 -13.06 17.07 0.64
C ALA A 356 -13.29 15.57 0.81
N GLU A 357 -12.72 14.76 -0.09
CA GLU A 357 -12.81 13.31 -0.03
C GLU A 357 -11.99 12.72 1.15
N ALA A 358 -10.87 13.36 1.50
CA ALA A 358 -10.10 12.98 2.68
C ALA A 358 -10.89 13.20 3.98
N HIS A 359 -11.68 14.26 4.08
CA HIS A 359 -12.59 14.50 5.21
C HIS A 359 -13.71 13.46 5.27
N GLU A 360 -14.33 13.10 4.15
CA GLU A 360 -15.33 12.03 4.10
C GLU A 360 -14.73 10.68 4.55
N LEU A 361 -13.55 10.35 4.04
CA LEU A 361 -12.84 9.14 4.42
C LEU A 361 -12.45 9.14 5.90
N LYS A 362 -12.08 10.31 6.48
CA LYS A 362 -11.79 10.46 7.91
C LYS A 362 -12.99 10.10 8.77
N VAL A 363 -14.19 10.58 8.42
CA VAL A 363 -15.43 10.22 9.13
C VAL A 363 -15.64 8.71 9.10
N LYS A 364 -15.45 8.09 7.95
CA LYS A 364 -15.57 6.64 7.77
C LYS A 364 -14.51 5.87 8.56
N ALA A 365 -13.24 6.30 8.55
CA ALA A 365 -12.17 5.69 9.31
C ALA A 365 -12.46 5.70 10.83
N LEU A 366 -12.94 6.84 11.34
CA LEU A 366 -13.32 6.98 12.75
C LEU A 366 -14.47 6.06 13.15
N SER A 367 -15.41 5.75 12.25
CA SER A 367 -16.49 4.79 12.52
C SER A 367 -15.97 3.35 12.73
N TYR A 368 -14.80 3.03 12.20
CA TYR A 368 -14.07 1.78 12.41
C TYR A 368 -13.02 1.87 13.52
N ASN A 369 -12.93 3.00 14.23
CA ASN A 369 -11.90 3.30 15.23
C ASN A 369 -10.46 3.30 14.65
N TYR A 370 -10.30 3.67 13.37
CA TYR A 370 -9.00 3.87 12.72
C TYR A 370 -8.57 5.33 12.81
N HIS A 371 -7.28 5.55 13.02
CA HIS A 371 -6.74 6.87 13.27
C HIS A 371 -5.45 7.11 12.47
N PHE A 372 -5.53 7.90 11.40
CA PHE A 372 -4.41 8.27 10.54
C PHE A 372 -3.96 9.71 10.85
N ARG A 373 -3.51 9.93 12.09
CA ARG A 373 -3.19 11.26 12.62
C ARG A 373 -2.10 12.01 11.85
N PRO A 374 -1.02 11.39 11.33
CA PRO A 374 -0.02 12.11 10.54
C PRO A 374 -0.61 12.74 9.29
N GLU A 375 -1.42 11.99 8.54
CA GLU A 375 -2.07 12.43 7.32
C GLU A 375 -3.12 13.51 7.62
N TRP A 376 -3.91 13.34 8.64
CA TRP A 376 -4.91 14.34 9.06
C TRP A 376 -4.27 15.62 9.59
N PHE A 377 -3.11 15.54 10.25
CA PHE A 377 -2.34 16.71 10.65
C PHE A 377 -1.81 17.47 9.44
N ARG A 378 -1.23 16.75 8.45
CA ARG A 378 -0.75 17.35 7.19
C ARG A 378 -1.89 18.06 6.44
N MET A 379 -3.06 17.43 6.36
CA MET A 379 -4.27 18.02 5.76
C MET A 379 -4.68 19.30 6.49
N ALA A 380 -4.90 19.23 7.81
CA ALA A 380 -5.32 20.37 8.62
C ALA A 380 -4.29 21.53 8.57
N LEU A 381 -2.98 21.21 8.57
CA LEU A 381 -1.91 22.18 8.43
C LEU A 381 -1.99 22.92 7.08
N THR A 382 -2.27 22.18 6.01
CA THR A 382 -2.40 22.72 4.64
C THR A 382 -3.63 23.61 4.51
N GLU A 383 -4.76 23.21 5.09
CA GLU A 383 -6.02 23.98 5.13
C GLU A 383 -5.97 25.15 6.12
N LYS A 384 -4.92 25.24 6.95
CA LYS A 384 -4.78 26.19 8.07
C LYS A 384 -5.87 26.03 9.13
N ASP A 385 -6.40 24.81 9.27
CA ASP A 385 -7.28 24.44 10.40
C ASP A 385 -6.46 24.22 11.67
N TRP A 386 -6.11 25.36 12.31
CA TRP A 386 -5.28 25.34 13.51
C TRP A 386 -5.95 24.65 14.70
N ALA A 387 -7.28 24.65 14.74
CA ALA A 387 -8.06 23.99 15.79
C ALA A 387 -7.93 22.47 15.69
N GLU A 388 -8.07 21.91 14.50
CA GLU A 388 -7.88 20.48 14.28
C GLU A 388 -6.42 20.06 14.48
N CYS A 389 -5.45 20.89 14.05
CA CYS A 389 -4.03 20.64 14.36
C CYS A 389 -3.80 20.52 15.88
N GLN A 390 -4.35 21.47 16.65
CA GLN A 390 -4.20 21.47 18.12
C GLN A 390 -4.84 20.23 18.76
N LYS A 391 -6.02 19.84 18.30
CA LYS A 391 -6.71 18.62 18.76
C LYS A 391 -5.88 17.34 18.52
N ILE A 392 -5.25 17.22 17.36
CA ILE A 392 -4.36 16.09 17.02
C ILE A 392 -3.11 16.11 17.92
N ILE A 393 -2.52 17.28 18.14
CA ILE A 393 -1.38 17.46 19.06
C ILE A 393 -1.73 16.97 20.47
N GLU A 394 -2.89 17.37 21.00
CA GLU A 394 -3.34 16.93 22.33
C GLU A 394 -3.57 15.41 22.41
N GLN A 395 -4.06 14.80 21.33
CA GLN A 395 -4.17 13.34 21.26
C GLN A 395 -2.80 12.67 21.33
N TYR A 396 -1.79 13.20 20.62
CA TYR A 396 -0.41 12.69 20.71
C TYR A 396 0.19 12.88 22.12
N ARG A 397 0.00 14.05 22.74
CA ARG A 397 0.52 14.33 24.09
C ARG A 397 0.04 13.34 25.16
N ARG A 398 -1.17 12.77 24.99
CA ARG A 398 -1.72 11.74 25.89
C ARG A 398 -1.01 10.40 25.77
N THR A 399 -0.43 10.10 24.62
CA THR A 399 0.24 8.81 24.33
C THR A 399 1.76 8.93 24.33
N ASP A 400 2.29 9.99 23.71
CA ASP A 400 3.73 10.29 23.63
C ASP A 400 3.94 11.81 23.58
N LYS A 401 4.44 12.36 24.72
CA LYS A 401 4.72 13.80 24.85
C LYS A 401 5.70 14.32 23.81
N SER A 402 6.69 13.52 23.42
CA SER A 402 7.69 13.95 22.44
C SER A 402 7.11 14.05 21.02
N THR A 403 6.23 13.13 20.64
CA THR A 403 5.51 13.23 19.37
C THR A 403 4.57 14.43 19.37
N GLY A 404 3.86 14.69 20.49
CA GLY A 404 3.05 15.91 20.63
C GLY A 404 3.85 17.19 20.52
N ALA A 405 5.02 17.26 21.16
CA ALA A 405 5.93 18.42 21.05
C ALA A 405 6.46 18.64 19.63
N TYR A 406 6.77 17.57 18.90
CA TYR A 406 7.18 17.68 17.49
C TYR A 406 6.09 18.31 16.62
N TYR A 407 4.86 17.79 16.65
CA TYR A 407 3.78 18.34 15.85
C TYR A 407 3.39 19.77 16.28
N ALA A 408 3.51 20.09 17.57
CA ALA A 408 3.31 21.45 18.07
C ALA A 408 4.40 22.41 17.55
N ALA A 409 5.67 22.00 17.55
CA ALA A 409 6.75 22.80 16.98
C ALA A 409 6.52 23.06 15.48
N VAL A 410 6.14 22.05 14.70
CA VAL A 410 5.79 22.21 13.28
C VAL A 410 4.65 23.21 13.10
N LEU A 411 3.56 23.11 13.88
CA LEU A 411 2.43 24.03 13.84
C LEU A 411 2.87 25.47 14.13
N TYR A 412 3.67 25.69 15.17
CA TYR A 412 4.09 27.04 15.54
C TYR A 412 5.09 27.64 14.54
N LEU A 413 5.96 26.81 13.94
CA LEU A 413 6.86 27.27 12.87
C LEU A 413 6.07 27.65 11.60
N GLU A 414 5.06 26.87 11.22
CA GLU A 414 4.17 27.24 10.11
C GLU A 414 3.44 28.58 10.35
N LYS A 415 3.08 28.85 11.60
CA LYS A 415 2.47 30.13 12.01
C LYS A 415 3.47 31.27 12.18
N GLY A 416 4.77 31.01 12.20
CA GLY A 416 5.80 32.00 12.52
C GLY A 416 5.87 32.37 14.01
N ASP A 417 5.26 31.57 14.90
CA ASP A 417 5.33 31.75 16.36
C ASP A 417 6.58 31.07 16.91
N THR A 418 7.72 31.74 16.74
CA THR A 418 9.02 31.21 17.17
C THR A 418 9.14 31.04 18.67
N GLN A 419 8.40 31.84 19.47
CA GLN A 419 8.45 31.71 20.92
C GLN A 419 7.84 30.38 21.40
N GLN A 420 6.68 30.04 20.88
CA GLN A 420 6.04 28.76 21.23
C GLN A 420 6.79 27.58 20.61
N ALA A 421 7.27 27.72 19.37
CA ALA A 421 8.09 26.69 18.72
C ALA A 421 9.33 26.36 19.55
N GLY A 422 10.04 27.36 20.07
CA GLY A 422 11.23 27.16 20.90
C GLY A 422 10.96 26.33 22.15
N ARG A 423 9.84 26.55 22.85
CA ARG A 423 9.44 25.76 24.04
C ARG A 423 9.22 24.28 23.71
N GLU A 424 8.56 24.02 22.59
CA GLU A 424 8.30 22.65 22.17
C GLU A 424 9.58 21.95 21.69
N ILE A 425 10.48 22.68 21.02
CA ILE A 425 11.79 22.17 20.62
C ILE A 425 12.65 21.82 21.83
N ASP A 426 12.60 22.61 22.91
CA ASP A 426 13.30 22.29 24.17
C ASP A 426 12.76 20.99 24.79
N THR A 427 11.44 20.80 24.79
CA THR A 427 10.82 19.55 25.24
C THR A 427 11.30 18.36 24.42
N LEU A 428 11.36 18.53 23.08
CA LEU A 428 11.83 17.48 22.16
C LEU A 428 13.32 17.18 22.36
N ARG A 429 14.14 18.22 22.59
CA ARG A 429 15.59 18.09 22.87
C ARG A 429 15.85 17.29 24.14
N GLN A 430 15.13 17.56 25.22
CA GLN A 430 15.23 16.80 26.48
C GLN A 430 14.85 15.31 26.26
N ALA A 431 13.79 15.05 25.50
CA ALA A 431 13.41 13.70 25.13
C ALA A 431 14.49 12.98 24.32
N ALA A 432 15.11 13.65 23.33
CA ALA A 432 16.17 13.09 22.51
C ALA A 432 17.45 12.79 23.34
N GLN A 433 17.78 13.64 24.30
CA GLN A 433 18.89 13.40 25.22
C GLN A 433 18.68 12.17 26.11
N SER A 434 17.45 11.90 26.52
CA SER A 434 17.10 10.74 27.33
C SER A 434 17.00 9.43 26.51
N ARG A 435 16.72 9.53 25.21
CA ARG A 435 16.52 8.41 24.28
C ARG A 435 17.53 8.44 23.13
N LYS A 436 18.83 8.42 23.43
CA LYS A 436 19.94 8.60 22.46
C LYS A 436 19.97 7.61 21.30
N SER A 437 19.33 6.46 21.40
CA SER A 437 19.22 5.45 20.33
C SER A 437 18.02 5.65 19.40
N ASP A 438 17.11 6.57 19.72
CA ASP A 438 15.92 6.85 18.92
C ASP A 438 16.23 7.79 17.76
N ARG A 439 16.63 7.20 16.64
CA ARG A 439 16.94 7.94 15.41
C ARG A 439 15.74 8.72 14.85
N SER A 440 14.51 8.25 15.07
CA SER A 440 13.31 8.94 14.60
C SER A 440 13.13 10.26 15.36
N LEU A 441 13.32 10.22 16.68
CA LEU A 441 13.24 11.39 17.54
C LEU A 441 14.36 12.41 17.21
N GLU A 442 15.57 11.92 16.95
CA GLU A 442 16.69 12.74 16.54
C GLU A 442 16.42 13.48 15.22
N ARG A 443 15.89 12.77 14.21
CA ARG A 443 15.51 13.35 12.90
C ARG A 443 14.44 14.43 13.04
N ARG A 444 13.41 14.17 13.84
CA ARG A 444 12.35 15.15 14.15
C ARG A 444 12.92 16.40 14.83
N LEU A 445 13.85 16.22 15.75
CA LEU A 445 14.52 17.36 16.39
C LEU A 445 15.33 18.18 15.40
N TRP A 446 16.11 17.55 14.50
CA TRP A 446 16.90 18.27 13.49
C TRP A 446 15.99 19.07 12.55
N GLU A 447 14.85 18.54 12.14
CA GLU A 447 13.88 19.22 11.28
C GLU A 447 13.40 20.52 11.91
N VAL A 448 12.78 20.44 13.09
CA VAL A 448 12.18 21.63 13.72
C VAL A 448 13.25 22.60 14.26
N GLN A 449 14.39 22.12 14.71
CA GLN A 449 15.50 22.95 15.16
C GLN A 449 16.13 23.72 13.98
N GLY A 450 16.37 23.06 12.86
CA GLY A 450 16.94 23.71 11.68
C GLY A 450 16.00 24.78 11.12
N TRP A 451 14.70 24.48 11.04
CA TRP A 451 13.71 25.44 10.59
C TRP A 451 13.58 26.64 11.55
N TYR A 452 13.56 26.37 12.86
CA TYR A 452 13.56 27.41 13.90
C TYR A 452 14.74 28.39 13.76
N LEU A 453 15.97 27.87 13.61
CA LEU A 453 17.16 28.67 13.42
C LEU A 453 17.05 29.59 12.19
N CYS A 454 16.48 29.11 11.08
CA CYS A 454 16.22 29.92 9.89
C CYS A 454 15.24 31.08 10.16
N GLN A 455 14.23 30.85 11.00
CA GLN A 455 13.25 31.89 11.36
C GLN A 455 13.77 32.91 12.39
N THR A 456 14.77 32.54 13.21
CA THR A 456 15.33 33.38 14.28
C THR A 456 16.60 34.12 13.91
N GLY A 457 17.01 34.06 12.63
CA GLY A 457 18.15 34.82 12.10
C GLY A 457 19.48 34.04 12.03
N GLU A 458 19.47 32.77 12.42
CA GLU A 458 20.64 31.87 12.33
C GLU A 458 20.56 30.98 11.07
N GLY A 459 20.22 31.58 9.90
CA GLY A 459 19.90 30.85 8.67
C GLY A 459 20.99 29.88 8.22
N VAL A 460 22.27 30.27 8.28
CA VAL A 460 23.37 29.41 7.84
C VAL A 460 23.43 28.12 8.66
N GLU A 461 23.33 28.22 9.98
CA GLU A 461 23.36 27.05 10.87
C GLU A 461 22.09 26.22 10.71
N GLY A 462 20.92 26.88 10.61
CA GLY A 462 19.65 26.21 10.38
C GLY A 462 19.66 25.36 9.11
N LEU A 463 20.11 25.90 7.99
CA LEU A 463 20.24 25.18 6.71
C LEU A 463 21.26 24.05 6.78
N ARG A 464 22.35 24.21 7.54
CA ARG A 464 23.33 23.15 7.78
C ARG A 464 22.70 21.96 8.54
N VAL A 465 21.88 22.24 9.56
CA VAL A 465 21.17 21.20 10.32
C VAL A 465 20.16 20.46 9.44
N LEU A 466 19.39 21.19 8.61
CA LEU A 466 18.43 20.59 7.69
C LEU A 466 19.11 19.76 6.60
N LYS A 467 20.25 20.26 6.05
CA LYS A 467 21.02 19.46 5.08
C LYS A 467 21.55 18.17 5.69
N LYS A 468 22.05 18.20 6.93
CA LYS A 468 22.46 16.99 7.67
C LYS A 468 21.31 15.99 7.76
N LEU A 469 20.08 16.45 8.05
CA LEU A 469 18.89 15.61 8.11
C LEU A 469 18.59 14.98 6.74
N VAL A 470 18.60 15.79 5.68
CA VAL A 470 18.37 15.32 4.30
C VAL A 470 19.43 14.29 3.91
N ASP A 471 20.71 14.56 4.11
CA ASP A 471 21.81 13.64 3.79
C ASP A 471 21.72 12.32 4.57
N ALA A 472 21.22 12.35 5.81
CA ALA A 472 21.00 11.16 6.63
C ALA A 472 19.78 10.32 6.19
N THR A 473 18.84 10.90 5.45
CA THR A 473 17.56 10.26 5.12
C THR A 473 17.32 10.02 3.64
N LYS A 474 17.91 10.80 2.73
CA LYS A 474 17.67 10.72 1.29
C LYS A 474 17.94 9.34 0.66
N ASN A 475 18.81 8.55 1.25
CA ASN A 475 19.11 7.19 0.83
C ASN A 475 18.51 6.12 1.76
N ASP A 476 17.74 6.51 2.78
CA ASP A 476 17.08 5.60 3.69
C ASP A 476 15.76 5.11 3.08
N TYR A 477 15.77 3.87 2.55
CA TYR A 477 14.59 3.28 1.93
C TYR A 477 13.39 3.20 2.87
N GLN A 478 13.62 2.89 4.15
CA GLN A 478 12.51 2.79 5.12
C GLN A 478 11.82 4.14 5.32
N HIS A 479 12.57 5.23 5.26
CA HIS A 479 12.00 6.58 5.31
C HIS A 479 11.15 6.89 4.07
N HIS A 480 11.63 6.49 2.88
CA HIS A 480 10.91 6.74 1.62
C HIS A 480 9.77 5.76 1.37
N ALA A 481 9.76 4.64 2.09
CA ALA A 481 8.88 3.51 1.83
C ALA A 481 7.39 3.87 1.75
N TRP A 482 6.94 4.89 2.45
CA TRP A 482 5.54 5.25 2.60
C TRP A 482 5.21 6.66 2.09
N GLY A 483 5.87 7.14 1.06
CA GLY A 483 5.62 8.45 0.48
C GLY A 483 6.12 9.62 1.34
N ASN A 484 7.01 9.36 2.30
CA ASN A 484 7.59 10.40 3.15
C ASN A 484 8.91 10.98 2.60
N GLY A 485 9.32 10.55 1.41
CA GLY A 485 10.64 10.83 0.86
C GLY A 485 10.97 12.30 0.73
N ALA A 486 10.00 13.13 0.37
CA ALA A 486 10.22 14.56 0.13
C ALA A 486 10.03 15.45 1.37
N VAL A 487 9.42 14.97 2.46
CA VAL A 487 8.98 15.83 3.59
C VAL A 487 10.12 16.69 4.15
N TYR A 488 11.27 16.11 4.45
CA TYR A 488 12.40 16.86 4.99
C TYR A 488 13.07 17.80 3.97
N MET A 489 13.01 17.43 2.70
CA MET A 489 13.50 18.28 1.60
C MET A 489 12.57 19.47 1.37
N GLU A 490 11.25 19.27 1.45
CA GLU A 490 10.25 20.33 1.42
C GLU A 490 10.47 21.33 2.57
N THR A 491 10.67 20.83 3.80
CA THR A 491 10.97 21.67 4.97
C THR A 491 12.28 22.45 4.78
N TRP A 492 13.31 21.79 4.24
CA TRP A 492 14.59 22.44 3.94
C TRP A 492 14.44 23.56 2.91
N GLY A 493 13.67 23.33 1.83
CA GLY A 493 13.38 24.36 0.82
C GLY A 493 12.59 25.54 1.37
N VAL A 494 11.55 25.28 2.18
CA VAL A 494 10.76 26.30 2.86
C VAL A 494 11.62 27.15 3.79
N ALA A 495 12.44 26.51 4.63
CA ALA A 495 13.36 27.18 5.53
C ALA A 495 14.39 28.05 4.78
N ALA A 496 14.87 27.56 3.63
CA ALA A 496 15.81 28.31 2.78
C ALA A 496 15.15 29.57 2.15
N LEU A 497 13.89 29.47 1.69
CA LEU A 497 13.14 30.67 1.26
C LEU A 497 13.04 31.70 2.40
N GLU A 498 12.74 31.25 3.61
CA GLU A 498 12.59 32.12 4.79
C GLU A 498 13.94 32.69 5.28
N ALA A 499 15.04 31.98 5.06
CA ALA A 499 16.40 32.47 5.34
C ALA A 499 16.94 33.41 4.23
N GLY A 500 16.25 33.49 3.08
CA GLY A 500 16.70 34.31 1.94
C GLY A 500 17.79 33.65 1.09
N ASP A 501 18.00 32.34 1.21
CA ASP A 501 19.01 31.60 0.44
C ASP A 501 18.39 30.93 -0.79
N ALA A 502 18.54 31.59 -1.93
CA ALA A 502 17.95 31.13 -3.20
C ALA A 502 18.58 29.85 -3.73
N LEU A 503 19.89 29.66 -3.54
CA LEU A 503 20.61 28.50 -4.06
C LEU A 503 20.21 27.23 -3.30
N VAL A 504 20.16 27.32 -1.97
CA VAL A 504 19.75 26.21 -1.12
C VAL A 504 18.27 25.90 -1.32
N ALA A 505 17.40 26.91 -1.50
CA ALA A 505 15.98 26.69 -1.78
C ALA A 505 15.77 25.93 -3.10
N GLU A 506 16.52 26.30 -4.15
CA GLU A 506 16.45 25.62 -5.44
C GLU A 506 16.93 24.17 -5.33
N GLU A 507 18.10 23.92 -4.71
CA GLU A 507 18.62 22.56 -4.46
C GLU A 507 17.60 21.71 -3.71
N ALA A 508 17.05 22.22 -2.62
CA ALA A 508 16.14 21.48 -1.75
C ALA A 508 14.84 21.07 -2.45
N PHE A 509 14.21 21.98 -3.19
CA PHE A 509 12.97 21.67 -3.91
C PHE A 509 13.20 20.80 -5.14
N GLN A 510 14.34 20.91 -5.82
CA GLN A 510 14.70 19.99 -6.91
C GLN A 510 14.95 18.59 -6.37
N GLU A 511 15.65 18.44 -5.24
CA GLU A 511 15.85 17.18 -4.55
C GLU A 511 14.50 16.58 -4.12
N ALA A 512 13.58 17.41 -3.60
CA ALA A 512 12.23 16.97 -3.25
C ALA A 512 11.47 16.41 -4.44
N LEU A 513 11.51 17.07 -5.61
CA LEU A 513 10.89 16.57 -6.84
C LEU A 513 11.58 15.33 -7.42
N ALA A 514 12.88 15.14 -7.18
CA ALA A 514 13.59 13.95 -7.58
C ALA A 514 13.17 12.71 -6.75
N HIS A 515 12.81 12.91 -5.48
CA HIS A 515 12.37 11.87 -4.57
C HIS A 515 10.85 11.65 -4.58
N ASP A 516 10.07 12.69 -4.80
CA ASP A 516 8.62 12.66 -4.98
C ASP A 516 8.21 13.57 -6.15
N THR A 517 8.08 12.97 -7.34
CA THR A 517 7.72 13.69 -8.55
C THR A 517 6.35 14.36 -8.49
N GLY A 518 5.53 13.99 -7.49
CA GLY A 518 4.19 14.54 -7.23
C GLY A 518 4.15 15.62 -6.14
N SER A 519 5.30 16.07 -5.61
CA SER A 519 5.32 17.11 -4.59
C SER A 519 4.88 18.47 -5.13
N VAL A 520 3.62 18.84 -4.86
CA VAL A 520 3.08 20.15 -5.22
C VAL A 520 3.77 21.26 -4.42
N ARG A 521 4.11 20.99 -3.16
CA ARG A 521 4.80 21.96 -2.30
C ARG A 521 6.18 22.33 -2.87
N ALA A 522 6.93 21.35 -3.38
CA ALA A 522 8.21 21.60 -4.03
C ALA A 522 8.06 22.34 -5.38
N ALA A 523 7.08 21.93 -6.19
CA ALA A 523 6.80 22.61 -7.45
C ALA A 523 6.40 24.09 -7.27
N LEU A 524 5.57 24.40 -6.27
CA LEU A 524 5.20 25.76 -5.92
C LEU A 524 6.35 26.53 -5.25
N GLY A 525 7.23 25.87 -4.50
CA GLY A 525 8.45 26.46 -3.98
C GLY A 525 9.39 26.93 -5.09
N LEU A 526 9.61 26.07 -6.11
CA LEU A 526 10.39 26.43 -7.31
C LEU A 526 9.71 27.52 -8.14
N TRP A 527 8.40 27.47 -8.28
CA TRP A 527 7.65 28.56 -8.92
C TRP A 527 7.91 29.88 -8.22
N ALA A 528 7.70 29.95 -6.90
CA ALA A 528 7.86 31.18 -6.13
C ALA A 528 9.27 31.73 -6.15
N LEU A 529 10.28 30.85 -6.09
CA LEU A 529 11.69 31.18 -6.25
C LEU A 529 11.97 31.81 -7.62
N CYS A 530 11.59 31.11 -8.70
CA CYS A 530 11.87 31.55 -10.07
C CYS A 530 11.13 32.86 -10.40
N ASP A 531 9.89 32.99 -9.96
CA ASP A 531 9.08 34.22 -10.11
C ASP A 531 9.77 35.40 -9.41
N ARG A 532 10.22 35.21 -8.17
CA ARG A 532 10.92 36.23 -7.39
C ARG A 532 12.26 36.65 -8.00
N LEU A 533 12.96 35.73 -8.67
CA LEU A 533 14.24 36.00 -9.35
C LEU A 533 14.08 36.47 -10.80
N GLY A 534 12.84 36.68 -11.30
CA GLY A 534 12.57 37.11 -12.65
C GLY A 534 12.81 36.03 -13.73
N ARG A 535 12.88 34.75 -13.35
CA ARG A 535 13.05 33.60 -14.24
C ARG A 535 11.67 33.13 -14.77
N SER A 536 11.00 33.97 -15.56
CA SER A 536 9.56 33.84 -15.91
C SER A 536 9.21 32.52 -16.60
N ASP A 537 10.07 32.03 -17.51
CA ASP A 537 9.82 30.77 -18.24
C ASP A 537 9.85 29.56 -17.32
N GLU A 538 10.78 29.54 -16.37
CA GLU A 538 10.90 28.47 -15.39
C GLU A 538 9.75 28.53 -14.38
N ALA A 539 9.42 29.71 -13.90
CA ALA A 539 8.26 29.93 -13.03
C ALA A 539 6.98 29.39 -13.70
N SER A 540 6.75 29.74 -14.99
CA SER A 540 5.60 29.22 -15.74
C SER A 540 5.59 27.69 -15.81
N ARG A 541 6.74 27.05 -16.03
CA ARG A 541 6.84 25.58 -16.08
C ARG A 541 6.48 24.92 -14.74
N TYR A 542 7.01 25.44 -13.63
CA TYR A 542 6.75 24.89 -12.30
C TYR A 542 5.30 25.13 -11.85
N LEU A 543 4.71 26.29 -12.18
CA LEU A 543 3.29 26.53 -11.91
C LEU A 543 2.38 25.56 -12.68
N LYS A 544 2.64 25.35 -13.98
CA LYS A 544 1.91 24.36 -14.78
C LYS A 544 2.08 22.95 -14.25
N LEU A 545 3.27 22.60 -13.73
CA LEU A 545 3.48 21.33 -13.06
C LEU A 545 2.60 21.19 -11.83
N ALA A 546 2.63 22.16 -10.93
CA ALA A 546 1.81 22.17 -9.71
C ALA A 546 0.30 22.08 -10.01
N GLN A 547 -0.19 22.86 -10.99
CA GLN A 547 -1.59 22.82 -11.44
C GLN A 547 -1.98 21.44 -12.00
N ARG A 548 -1.10 20.79 -12.74
CA ARG A 548 -1.35 19.44 -13.24
C ARG A 548 -1.38 18.41 -12.11
N LEU A 549 -0.47 18.52 -11.15
CA LEU A 549 -0.38 17.58 -10.02
C LEU A 549 -1.64 17.65 -9.14
N TRP A 550 -2.13 18.85 -8.86
CA TRP A 550 -3.35 19.06 -8.10
C TRP A 550 -4.56 19.45 -8.98
N GLY A 551 -4.63 18.91 -10.20
CA GLY A 551 -5.71 19.22 -11.13
C GLY A 551 -7.12 18.79 -10.66
N ARG A 552 -7.20 17.96 -9.61
CA ARG A 552 -8.44 17.51 -8.97
C ARG A 552 -8.67 18.10 -7.57
N SER A 553 -7.79 18.97 -7.11
CA SER A 553 -7.89 19.62 -5.80
C SER A 553 -8.92 20.76 -5.79
N GLY A 554 -9.35 21.16 -4.60
CA GLY A 554 -10.11 22.39 -4.42
C GLY A 554 -9.29 23.62 -4.81
N THR A 555 -9.86 24.52 -5.61
CA THR A 555 -9.17 25.78 -6.05
C THR A 555 -8.68 26.61 -4.86
N LYS A 556 -9.45 26.66 -3.77
CA LYS A 556 -9.12 27.39 -2.56
C LYS A 556 -7.81 26.89 -1.92
N ASP A 557 -7.64 25.59 -1.84
CA ASP A 557 -6.50 24.97 -1.17
C ASP A 557 -5.23 25.15 -1.99
N PHE A 558 -5.33 25.00 -3.32
CA PHE A 558 -4.22 25.26 -4.23
C PHE A 558 -3.76 26.73 -4.14
N GLU A 559 -4.66 27.70 -4.23
CA GLU A 559 -4.32 29.13 -4.15
C GLU A 559 -3.78 29.50 -2.75
N SER A 560 -4.23 28.83 -1.68
CA SER A 560 -3.71 29.04 -0.33
C SER A 560 -2.23 28.65 -0.23
N ILE A 561 -1.83 27.47 -0.71
CA ILE A 561 -0.42 27.04 -0.68
C ILE A 561 0.43 27.91 -1.61
N LYS A 562 -0.07 28.23 -2.79
CA LYS A 562 0.62 29.09 -3.75
C LYS A 562 0.92 30.46 -3.14
N ALA A 563 -0.07 31.09 -2.50
CA ALA A 563 0.10 32.37 -1.81
C ALA A 563 1.12 32.27 -0.64
N ASP A 564 1.10 31.16 0.09
CA ASP A 564 2.07 30.92 1.16
C ASP A 564 3.50 30.82 0.65
N MET A 565 3.75 30.08 -0.43
CA MET A 565 5.08 30.00 -1.04
C MET A 565 5.57 31.34 -1.58
N ALA A 566 4.69 32.11 -2.23
CA ALA A 566 5.00 33.48 -2.68
C ALA A 566 5.41 34.38 -1.51
N ARG A 567 4.66 34.33 -0.40
CA ARG A 567 4.97 35.10 0.83
C ARG A 567 6.35 34.73 1.41
N ARG A 568 6.68 33.43 1.46
CA ARG A 568 7.98 32.97 1.96
C ARG A 568 9.14 33.42 1.08
N ALA A 569 8.96 33.46 -0.23
CA ALA A 569 9.96 33.90 -1.19
C ALA A 569 10.25 35.43 -1.13
N THR A 570 9.45 36.24 -0.43
CA THR A 570 9.67 37.69 -0.33
C THR A 570 11.00 38.10 0.32
N LYS A 571 11.58 37.21 1.14
CA LYS A 571 12.88 37.41 1.79
C LYS A 571 14.07 37.22 0.84
N LEU A 572 13.85 36.62 -0.34
CA LEU A 572 14.91 36.47 -1.33
C LEU A 572 15.31 37.85 -1.89
N SER A 573 16.60 38.16 -1.81
CA SER A 573 17.16 39.39 -2.38
C SER A 573 17.13 39.29 -3.90
N ILE A 574 16.56 40.31 -4.57
CA ILE A 574 16.74 40.48 -6.00
C ILE A 574 18.17 40.97 -6.18
N GLY A 575 19.10 40.10 -6.50
CA GLY A 575 20.46 40.48 -6.85
C GLY A 575 20.40 41.37 -8.09
N VAL A 576 20.47 42.66 -7.93
CA VAL A 576 20.80 43.58 -9.03
C VAL A 576 22.24 43.26 -9.41
N SER A 577 22.40 42.37 -10.37
CA SER A 577 23.70 42.19 -11.06
C SER A 577 23.97 43.50 -11.81
N SER A 578 24.53 44.48 -11.14
CA SER A 578 25.20 45.60 -11.79
C SER A 578 26.47 45.03 -12.46
N ARG A 579 26.31 44.40 -13.62
CA ARG A 579 27.41 44.36 -14.59
C ARG A 579 27.69 45.82 -14.96
N THR A 580 28.54 46.48 -14.17
CA THR A 580 29.27 47.64 -14.65
C THR A 580 30.09 47.15 -15.83
N THR A 581 29.62 47.45 -17.03
CA THR A 581 30.43 47.48 -18.25
C THR A 581 31.46 48.60 -18.01
N GLY A 582 32.58 48.24 -17.36
CA GLY A 582 33.77 49.04 -17.36
C GLY A 582 34.38 48.95 -18.75
N GLY A 583 34.08 49.98 -19.59
CA GLY A 583 34.87 50.21 -20.76
C GLY A 583 36.23 50.72 -20.37
N GLN A 584 37.26 50.12 -20.85
CA GLN A 584 38.43 50.74 -21.49
C GLN A 584 39.18 49.68 -22.30
#